data_9424778cc088c065ef20673a792c05f6
#
_entry.id   9424778cc088c065ef20673a792c05f6
#
_cell.length_a   1.000
_cell.length_b   1.000
_cell.length_c   1.000
_cell.angle_alpha   90.00
_cell.angle_beta   90.00
_cell.angle_gamma   90.00
#
_symmetry.space_group_name_H-M   'P 1'
#
loop_
_entity.id
_entity.type
_entity.pdbx_description
1 polymer ?
#
loop_
_entity_poly.entity_id
_entity_poly.type
_entity_poly.pdbx_seq_one_letter_code
_entity_poly.pdbx_strand_id
1 'polypeptide(L)'
;MLECLQHQDAALITTAVRNLLDNAIRYSEPRTRVSVGVSLDAEDPDIVRIAVVDQGIGIPKEEQERVFERFYRVDKARSRATGGTGLGLSIVKHVAADHGGTVELWSAPGRGSTFTLVLPRLGEGEPVEGESVGSGSVGVGSAQDEPADAAAEHIPGSGS
;
A
#
# COMPACT_ATOMS: atom_id res chain seq x y z
N MET A 1 11.72 24.89 16.54
CA MET A 1 11.08 23.86 17.41
C MET A 1 9.90 23.20 16.72
N LEU A 2 9.01 23.95 16.04
CA LEU A 2 7.87 23.42 15.26
C LEU A 2 8.31 22.53 14.07
N GLU A 3 9.33 22.93 13.30
CA GLU A 3 9.85 22.14 12.17
C GLU A 3 10.39 20.76 12.59
N CYS A 4 10.97 20.67 13.80
CA CYS A 4 11.47 19.39 14.31
C CYS A 4 10.34 18.42 14.63
N LEU A 5 9.18 18.91 15.09
CA LEU A 5 7.98 18.09 15.35
C LEU A 5 7.37 17.58 14.05
N GLN A 6 7.25 18.41 13.02
CA GLN A 6 6.68 17.99 11.71
C GLN A 6 7.52 16.90 11.03
N HIS A 7 8.85 16.95 11.14
CA HIS A 7 9.71 15.89 10.60
C HIS A 7 9.60 14.58 11.39
N GLN A 8 9.42 14.64 12.71
CA GLN A 8 9.21 13.44 13.53
C GLN A 8 7.86 12.79 13.22
N ASP A 9 6.82 13.58 13.01
CA ASP A 9 5.50 13.10 12.65
C ASP A 9 5.50 12.36 11.31
N ALA A 10 6.14 12.92 10.28
CA ALA A 10 6.28 12.27 8.99
C ALA A 10 7.05 10.94 9.07
N ALA A 11 8.09 10.86 9.89
CA ALA A 11 8.86 9.64 10.09
C ALA A 11 8.06 8.55 10.81
N LEU A 12 7.23 8.93 11.78
CA LEU A 12 6.35 8.00 12.49
C LEU A 12 5.24 7.47 11.58
N ILE A 13 4.60 8.33 10.79
CA ILE A 13 3.60 7.92 9.80
C ILE A 13 4.24 6.99 8.76
N THR A 14 5.43 7.33 8.26
CA THR A 14 6.18 6.46 7.34
C THR A 14 6.44 5.09 7.96
N THR A 15 6.81 5.04 9.24
CA THR A 15 7.02 3.80 9.98
C THR A 15 5.75 2.99 10.09
N ALA A 16 4.61 3.63 10.37
CA ALA A 16 3.31 2.97 10.43
C ALA A 16 2.92 2.35 9.07
N VAL A 17 3.02 3.13 7.99
CA VAL A 17 2.73 2.66 6.63
C VAL A 17 3.66 1.50 6.24
N ARG A 18 4.95 1.59 6.56
CA ARG A 18 5.91 0.50 6.33
C ARG A 18 5.52 -0.78 7.08
N ASN A 19 5.10 -0.68 8.33
CA ASN A 19 4.63 -1.85 9.09
C ASN A 19 3.38 -2.48 8.45
N LEU A 20 2.46 -1.68 7.91
CA LEU A 20 1.30 -2.18 7.17
C LEU A 20 1.72 -2.89 5.88
N LEU A 21 2.65 -2.31 5.11
CA LEU A 21 3.19 -2.90 3.90
C LEU A 21 3.93 -4.22 4.17
N ASP A 22 4.78 -4.25 5.20
CA ASP A 22 5.50 -5.45 5.60
C ASP A 22 4.53 -6.58 5.98
N ASN A 23 3.42 -6.26 6.66
CA ASN A 23 2.35 -7.21 6.95
C ASN A 23 1.64 -7.67 5.69
N ALA A 24 1.24 -6.75 4.81
CA ALA A 24 0.57 -7.06 3.56
C ALA A 24 1.40 -8.01 2.69
N ILE A 25 2.70 -7.74 2.53
CA ILE A 25 3.62 -8.60 1.77
C ILE A 25 3.79 -9.96 2.44
N ARG A 26 3.92 -9.98 3.75
CA ARG A 26 4.16 -11.21 4.54
C ARG A 26 3.00 -12.20 4.49
N TYR A 27 1.77 -11.70 4.50
CA TYR A 27 0.56 -12.52 4.58
C TYR A 27 -0.14 -12.68 3.24
N SER A 28 0.40 -12.08 2.18
CA SER A 28 -0.06 -12.28 0.80
C SER A 28 0.63 -13.49 0.16
N GLU A 29 -0.08 -14.10 -0.78
CA GLU A 29 0.49 -15.17 -1.59
C GLU A 29 1.38 -14.59 -2.72
N PRO A 30 2.36 -15.37 -3.21
CA PRO A 30 3.16 -14.96 -4.35
C PRO A 30 2.26 -14.59 -5.55
N ARG A 31 2.61 -13.51 -6.26
CA ARG A 31 1.89 -13.00 -7.44
C ARG A 31 0.53 -12.36 -7.13
N THR A 32 0.24 -12.05 -5.90
CA THR A 32 -0.91 -11.20 -5.52
C THR A 32 -0.50 -9.72 -5.51
N ARG A 33 -1.50 -8.84 -5.45
CA ARG A 33 -1.28 -7.39 -5.45
C ARG A 33 -1.39 -6.85 -4.04
N VAL A 34 -0.45 -6.00 -3.67
CA VAL A 34 -0.54 -5.07 -2.55
C VAL A 34 -0.63 -3.66 -3.11
N SER A 35 -1.56 -2.86 -2.63
CA SER A 35 -1.74 -1.47 -3.07
C SER A 35 -1.84 -0.52 -1.88
N VAL A 36 -1.37 0.71 -2.11
CA VAL A 36 -1.50 1.83 -1.16
C VAL A 36 -2.28 2.93 -1.84
N GLY A 37 -3.25 3.46 -1.15
CA GLY A 37 -4.03 4.62 -1.60
C GLY A 37 -4.04 5.70 -0.53
N VAL A 38 -4.05 6.95 -0.96
CA VAL A 38 -4.23 8.11 -0.09
C VAL A 38 -5.39 8.92 -0.63
N SER A 39 -6.33 9.28 0.23
CA SER A 39 -7.49 10.10 -0.11
C SER A 39 -7.87 11.00 1.05
N LEU A 40 -8.62 12.04 0.78
CA LEU A 40 -9.38 12.72 1.81
C LEU A 40 -10.61 11.88 2.17
N ASP A 41 -11.08 12.02 3.39
CA ASP A 41 -12.34 11.42 3.80
C ASP A 41 -13.51 12.07 3.03
N ALA A 42 -14.55 11.30 2.74
CA ALA A 42 -15.68 11.77 1.93
C ALA A 42 -16.61 12.73 2.70
N GLU A 43 -16.65 12.61 4.01
CA GLU A 43 -17.54 13.39 4.88
C GLU A 43 -16.81 14.54 5.57
N ASP A 44 -15.48 14.39 5.79
CA ASP A 44 -14.65 15.38 6.47
C ASP A 44 -13.33 15.61 5.70
N PRO A 45 -13.19 16.74 4.97
CA PRO A 45 -11.99 17.06 4.20
C PRO A 45 -10.76 17.33 5.07
N ASP A 46 -10.93 17.49 6.39
CA ASP A 46 -9.82 17.63 7.33
C ASP A 46 -9.28 16.28 7.83
N ILE A 47 -9.78 15.19 7.28
CA ILE A 47 -9.31 13.84 7.53
C ILE A 47 -8.63 13.26 6.28
N VAL A 48 -7.43 12.73 6.48
CA VAL A 48 -6.67 11.96 5.47
C VAL A 48 -6.78 10.48 5.78
N ARG A 49 -7.06 9.69 4.76
CA ARG A 49 -7.12 8.23 4.83
C ARG A 49 -5.97 7.63 4.03
N ILE A 50 -5.14 6.81 4.68
CA ILE A 50 -4.06 6.06 4.04
C ILE A 50 -4.43 4.58 4.14
N ALA A 51 -4.82 3.98 3.02
CA ALA A 51 -5.26 2.60 2.95
C ALA A 51 -4.17 1.70 2.37
N VAL A 52 -3.87 0.58 3.03
CA VAL A 52 -3.04 -0.50 2.53
C VAL A 52 -3.93 -1.71 2.33
N VAL A 53 -4.02 -2.19 1.08
CA VAL A 53 -4.89 -3.29 0.67
C VAL A 53 -4.04 -4.48 0.24
N ASP A 54 -4.32 -5.64 0.77
CA ASP A 54 -3.71 -6.91 0.39
C ASP A 54 -4.73 -7.93 -0.09
N GLN A 55 -4.27 -8.93 -0.81
CA GLN A 55 -5.04 -10.09 -1.25
C GLN A 55 -4.55 -11.37 -0.55
N GLY A 56 -4.20 -11.23 0.73
CA GLY A 56 -3.66 -12.32 1.53
C GLY A 56 -4.72 -13.23 2.13
N ILE A 57 -4.31 -13.96 3.16
CA ILE A 57 -5.16 -14.96 3.84
C ILE A 57 -6.38 -14.37 4.54
N GLY A 58 -6.37 -13.06 4.82
CA GLY A 58 -7.39 -12.39 5.63
C GLY A 58 -7.30 -12.75 7.12
N ILE A 59 -8.15 -12.09 7.92
CA ILE A 59 -8.18 -12.20 9.37
C ILE A 59 -9.60 -12.53 9.82
N PRO A 60 -9.82 -13.63 10.58
CA PRO A 60 -11.10 -13.96 11.16
C PRO A 60 -11.64 -12.84 12.05
N LYS A 61 -12.96 -12.65 12.06
CA LYS A 61 -13.60 -11.53 12.76
C LYS A 61 -13.26 -11.49 14.25
N GLU A 62 -13.19 -12.64 14.89
CA GLU A 62 -12.85 -12.82 16.30
C GLU A 62 -11.42 -12.41 16.66
N GLU A 63 -10.55 -12.32 15.65
CA GLU A 63 -9.14 -11.98 15.81
C GLU A 63 -8.83 -10.50 15.50
N GLN A 64 -9.76 -9.78 14.83
CA GLN A 64 -9.49 -8.45 14.26
C GLN A 64 -9.19 -7.38 15.31
N GLU A 65 -9.75 -7.47 16.50
CA GLU A 65 -9.43 -6.55 17.59
C GLU A 65 -8.07 -6.87 18.20
N ARG A 66 -7.75 -8.17 18.29
CA ARG A 66 -6.56 -8.68 18.97
C ARG A 66 -5.29 -8.52 18.16
N VAL A 67 -5.38 -8.42 16.82
CA VAL A 67 -4.18 -8.26 15.98
C VAL A 67 -3.40 -6.98 16.26
N PHE A 68 -4.01 -6.01 16.95
CA PHE A 68 -3.35 -4.77 17.41
C PHE A 68 -2.71 -4.89 18.80
N GLU A 69 -2.89 -6.03 19.49
CA GLU A 69 -2.20 -6.28 20.76
C GLU A 69 -0.72 -6.56 20.53
N ARG A 70 0.12 -6.16 21.47
CA ARG A 70 1.57 -6.44 21.40
C ARG A 70 1.83 -7.94 21.48
N PHE A 71 2.70 -8.45 20.60
CA PHE A 71 3.11 -9.85 20.52
C PHE A 71 1.99 -10.81 20.11
N TYR A 72 0.80 -10.30 19.80
CA TYR A 72 -0.30 -11.14 19.34
C TYR A 72 -0.08 -11.61 17.91
N ARG A 73 -0.51 -12.84 17.64
CA ARG A 73 -0.37 -13.49 16.32
C ARG A 73 -1.48 -14.53 16.16
N VAL A 74 -2.24 -14.42 15.09
CA VAL A 74 -3.36 -15.31 14.74
C VAL A 74 -2.87 -16.77 14.58
N ASP A 75 -1.73 -16.97 13.90
CA ASP A 75 -1.15 -18.30 13.69
C ASP A 75 0.32 -18.33 14.15
N LYS A 76 0.56 -18.94 15.31
CA LYS A 76 1.90 -19.09 15.91
C LYS A 76 2.80 -20.04 15.11
N ALA A 77 2.24 -21.00 14.37
CA ALA A 77 3.03 -21.99 13.64
C ALA A 77 3.55 -21.41 12.31
N ARG A 78 2.67 -20.81 11.52
CA ARG A 78 3.03 -20.15 10.24
C ARG A 78 3.94 -18.95 10.48
N SER A 79 3.72 -18.27 11.57
CA SER A 79 4.45 -17.07 11.94
C SER A 79 5.90 -17.32 12.34
N ARG A 80 6.28 -18.51 12.83
CA ARG A 80 7.69 -18.85 13.09
C ARG A 80 8.49 -18.93 11.79
N ALA A 81 7.90 -19.40 10.72
CA ALA A 81 8.54 -19.48 9.41
C ALA A 81 8.75 -18.10 8.77
N THR A 82 7.90 -17.12 9.08
CA THR A 82 7.93 -15.78 8.49
C THR A 82 8.60 -14.70 9.35
N GLY A 83 9.04 -15.02 10.60
CA GLY A 83 9.96 -14.19 11.38
C GLY A 83 9.39 -12.85 11.91
N GLY A 84 8.08 -12.69 12.11
CA GLY A 84 7.52 -11.45 12.65
C GLY A 84 7.55 -11.37 14.18
N THR A 85 7.77 -10.17 14.73
CA THR A 85 7.82 -9.90 16.17
C THR A 85 6.44 -9.77 16.83
N GLY A 86 5.36 -9.57 16.06
CA GLY A 86 4.03 -9.26 16.59
C GLY A 86 3.90 -7.83 17.14
N LEU A 87 4.81 -6.93 16.76
CA LEU A 87 4.81 -5.54 17.22
C LEU A 87 4.30 -4.56 16.15
N GLY A 88 4.35 -4.93 14.87
CA GLY A 88 4.07 -4.00 13.77
C GLY A 88 2.72 -3.31 13.86
N LEU A 89 1.62 -4.05 14.05
CA LEU A 89 0.27 -3.48 14.13
C LEU A 89 0.02 -2.71 15.42
N SER A 90 0.65 -3.09 16.53
CA SER A 90 0.58 -2.30 17.77
C SER A 90 1.29 -0.95 17.63
N ILE A 91 2.39 -0.88 16.87
CA ILE A 91 3.07 0.37 16.52
C ILE A 91 2.16 1.23 15.65
N VAL A 92 1.50 0.65 14.63
CA VAL A 92 0.55 1.36 13.76
C VAL A 92 -0.56 2.01 14.58
N LYS A 93 -1.17 1.25 15.51
CA LYS A 93 -2.23 1.76 16.40
C LYS A 93 -1.73 2.89 17.29
N HIS A 94 -0.52 2.78 17.83
CA HIS A 94 0.08 3.80 18.68
C HIS A 94 0.38 5.08 17.90
N VAL A 95 1.01 4.96 16.73
CA VAL A 95 1.29 6.11 15.87
C VAL A 95 0.00 6.83 15.45
N ALA A 96 -1.06 6.09 15.07
CA ALA A 96 -2.34 6.71 14.74
C ALA A 96 -2.91 7.51 15.93
N ALA A 97 -2.89 6.93 17.13
CA ALA A 97 -3.39 7.58 18.35
C ALA A 97 -2.56 8.83 18.73
N ASP A 98 -1.24 8.77 18.60
CA ASP A 98 -0.34 9.90 18.90
C ASP A 98 -0.58 11.09 17.95
N HIS A 99 -1.09 10.83 16.74
CA HIS A 99 -1.48 11.84 15.76
C HIS A 99 -2.96 12.24 15.85
N GLY A 100 -3.66 11.85 16.93
CA GLY A 100 -5.08 12.15 17.11
C GLY A 100 -6.02 11.41 16.15
N GLY A 101 -5.53 10.36 15.52
CA GLY A 101 -6.26 9.56 14.57
C GLY A 101 -6.55 8.14 15.03
N THR A 102 -6.95 7.29 14.12
CA THR A 102 -7.31 5.90 14.37
C THR A 102 -6.81 4.98 13.27
N VAL A 103 -6.86 3.67 13.50
CA VAL A 103 -6.65 2.65 12.47
C VAL A 103 -7.92 1.82 12.34
N GLU A 104 -8.40 1.69 11.11
CA GLU A 104 -9.53 0.84 10.75
C GLU A 104 -9.04 -0.44 10.07
N LEU A 105 -9.78 -1.52 10.26
CA LEU A 105 -9.51 -2.81 9.63
C LEU A 105 -10.80 -3.37 9.02
N TRP A 106 -10.73 -3.62 7.72
CA TRP A 106 -11.65 -4.52 7.04
C TRP A 106 -10.88 -5.77 6.61
N SER A 107 -11.40 -6.94 6.93
CA SER A 107 -10.77 -8.19 6.51
C SER A 107 -11.78 -9.34 6.50
N ALA A 108 -11.54 -10.30 5.61
CA ALA A 108 -12.30 -11.55 5.59
C ALA A 108 -11.37 -12.70 5.19
N PRO A 109 -11.50 -13.88 5.81
CA PRO A 109 -10.72 -15.06 5.47
C PRO A 109 -10.75 -15.39 3.97
N GLY A 110 -9.57 -15.54 3.36
CA GLY A 110 -9.40 -15.81 1.93
C GLY A 110 -9.68 -14.64 0.99
N ARG A 111 -9.96 -13.43 1.52
CA ARG A 111 -10.25 -12.23 0.72
C ARG A 111 -9.23 -11.10 0.94
N GLY A 112 -8.26 -11.32 1.81
CA GLY A 112 -7.27 -10.32 2.17
C GLY A 112 -7.74 -9.33 3.22
N SER A 113 -7.01 -8.24 3.36
CA SER A 113 -7.26 -7.20 4.36
C SER A 113 -7.09 -5.81 3.77
N THR A 114 -7.78 -4.85 4.37
CA THR A 114 -7.59 -3.42 4.15
C THR A 114 -7.37 -2.78 5.51
N PHE A 115 -6.17 -2.26 5.72
CA PHE A 115 -5.85 -1.43 6.88
C PHE A 115 -5.86 0.03 6.46
N THR A 116 -6.62 0.86 7.17
CA THR A 116 -6.73 2.29 6.87
C THR A 116 -6.29 3.11 8.08
N LEU A 117 -5.23 3.91 7.92
CA LEU A 117 -4.89 4.98 8.85
C LEU A 117 -5.82 6.16 8.57
N VAL A 118 -6.52 6.61 9.57
CA VAL A 118 -7.42 7.76 9.54
C VAL A 118 -6.79 8.83 10.41
N LEU A 119 -6.29 9.89 9.81
CA LEU A 119 -5.47 10.91 10.47
C LEU A 119 -6.05 12.30 10.23
N PRO A 120 -6.04 13.19 11.23
CA PRO A 120 -6.31 14.60 11.00
C PRO A 120 -5.34 15.16 9.95
N ARG A 121 -5.87 15.91 9.00
CA ARG A 121 -5.05 16.70 8.08
C ARG A 121 -4.33 17.77 8.91
N LEU A 122 -3.02 17.79 8.84
CA LEU A 122 -2.26 18.92 9.36
C LEU A 122 -2.69 20.15 8.54
N GLY A 123 -3.24 21.16 9.21
CA GLY A 123 -3.60 22.41 8.58
C GLY A 123 -2.42 22.93 7.77
N GLU A 124 -2.68 23.61 6.66
CA GLU A 124 -1.66 24.21 5.80
C GLU A 124 -0.75 25.12 6.62
N GLY A 125 0.27 24.54 7.24
CA GLY A 125 1.50 25.23 7.52
C GLY A 125 2.14 25.46 6.16
N GLU A 126 2.57 26.69 5.88
CA GLU A 126 3.09 27.21 4.63
C GLU A 126 3.79 26.18 3.75
N PRO A 127 3.61 26.23 2.40
CA PRO A 127 4.24 25.27 1.51
C PRO A 127 5.74 25.25 1.78
N VAL A 128 6.25 24.12 2.21
CA VAL A 128 7.67 23.83 2.14
C VAL A 128 8.04 23.93 0.65
N GLU A 129 8.66 25.04 0.26
CA GLU A 129 9.41 25.12 -0.99
C GLU A 129 10.55 24.11 -0.89
N GLY A 130 10.30 22.91 -1.36
CA GLY A 130 11.22 21.79 -1.33
C GLY A 130 10.94 20.89 -2.51
N GLU A 131 11.69 21.14 -3.59
CA GLU A 131 12.01 20.27 -4.70
C GLU A 131 10.83 19.50 -5.34
N SER A 132 10.44 20.03 -6.47
CA SER A 132 9.68 19.32 -7.49
C SER A 132 10.41 18.00 -7.81
N VAL A 133 10.00 16.93 -7.17
CA VAL A 133 10.31 15.59 -7.66
C VAL A 133 9.51 15.44 -8.94
N GLY A 134 10.24 15.50 -10.05
CA GLY A 134 9.71 15.44 -11.39
C GLY A 134 8.71 14.32 -11.54
N SER A 135 7.56 14.68 -12.07
CA SER A 135 6.58 13.75 -12.60
C SER A 135 7.25 12.92 -13.69
N GLY A 136 7.82 11.80 -13.32
CA GLY A 136 8.25 10.76 -14.22
C GLY A 136 7.02 10.03 -14.74
N SER A 137 6.36 10.60 -15.74
CA SER A 137 5.42 9.85 -16.55
C SER A 137 6.22 8.77 -17.28
N VAL A 138 6.14 7.55 -16.81
CA VAL A 138 6.57 6.38 -17.58
C VAL A 138 5.59 6.26 -18.73
N GLY A 139 5.96 6.84 -19.88
CA GLY A 139 5.29 6.64 -21.15
C GLY A 139 5.39 5.18 -21.51
N VAL A 140 4.28 4.48 -21.48
CA VAL A 140 4.13 3.18 -22.13
C VAL A 140 4.18 3.46 -23.62
N GLY A 141 5.32 3.16 -24.26
CA GLY A 141 5.48 3.20 -25.71
C GLY A 141 4.54 2.19 -26.34
N SER A 142 3.50 2.68 -26.99
CA SER A 142 2.73 1.92 -27.95
C SER A 142 3.64 1.64 -29.15
N ALA A 143 4.07 0.40 -29.29
CA ALA A 143 4.63 -0.11 -30.53
C ALA A 143 3.53 -0.06 -31.58
N GLN A 144 3.64 0.89 -32.51
CA GLN A 144 2.89 0.87 -33.76
C GLN A 144 3.61 -0.10 -34.69
N ASP A 145 2.96 -1.22 -34.94
CA ASP A 145 3.25 -2.09 -36.05
C ASP A 145 2.95 -1.34 -37.35
N GLU A 146 3.99 -1.02 -38.07
CA GLU A 146 3.93 -0.52 -39.43
C GLU A 146 3.99 -1.74 -40.38
N PRO A 147 3.01 -1.93 -41.29
CA PRO A 147 3.11 -2.99 -42.29
C PRO A 147 4.03 -2.54 -43.41
N ALA A 148 5.16 -3.18 -43.54
CA ALA A 148 6.01 -3.04 -44.71
C ALA A 148 5.35 -3.75 -45.91
N ASP A 149 4.86 -2.93 -46.82
CA ASP A 149 4.62 -3.26 -48.20
C ASP A 149 5.95 -3.56 -48.91
N ALA A 150 6.09 -4.71 -49.49
CA ALA A 150 7.10 -4.96 -50.52
C ALA A 150 6.70 -6.10 -51.46
N ALA A 151 6.15 -5.67 -52.54
CA ALA A 151 6.52 -6.06 -53.90
C ALA A 151 6.50 -7.55 -54.26
N ALA A 152 5.61 -7.77 -55.18
CA ALA A 152 5.59 -8.78 -56.22
C ALA A 152 6.94 -9.22 -56.74
N GLU A 153 7.11 -10.52 -56.91
CA GLU A 153 7.72 -11.02 -58.14
C GLU A 153 7.14 -12.40 -58.52
N HIS A 154 6.65 -12.36 -59.68
CA HIS A 154 6.09 -13.36 -60.55
C HIS A 154 7.17 -14.31 -61.06
N ILE A 155 7.00 -15.62 -60.96
CA ILE A 155 7.66 -16.58 -61.89
C ILE A 155 6.67 -17.69 -62.21
N PRO A 156 6.46 -17.97 -63.50
CA PRO A 156 5.61 -19.08 -63.97
C PRO A 156 6.47 -20.30 -64.29
N GLY A 157 5.88 -21.43 -64.33
CA GLY A 157 6.47 -22.54 -65.09
C GLY A 157 6.18 -23.93 -64.60
N SER A 158 5.25 -24.56 -65.26
CA SER A 158 5.28 -25.91 -65.90
C SER A 158 5.70 -27.09 -65.01
N GLY A 159 5.01 -28.13 -64.95
CA GLY A 159 4.58 -29.06 -65.99
C GLY A 159 4.68 -30.45 -65.46
N SER A 160 3.78 -31.27 -65.86
CA SER A 160 3.64 -32.74 -65.89
C SER A 160 2.88 -33.32 -64.72
#